data_2f9de7fc5be308723b4ceb2bb90c2a6b
#
_entry.id   2f9de7fc5be308723b4ceb2bb90c2a6b
#
_cell.length_a   1.000
_cell.length_b   1.000
_cell.length_c   1.000
_cell.angle_alpha   90.00
_cell.angle_beta   90.00
_cell.angle_gamma   90.00
#
_symmetry.space_group_name_H-M   'P 1'
#
loop_
_entity.id
_entity.type
_entity.pdbx_description
1 polymer ?
#
loop_
_entity_poly.entity_id
_entity_poly.type
_entity_poly.pdbx_seq_one_letter_code
_entity_poly.pdbx_strand_id
1 'polypeptide(L)'
;MHIPVLRTLLAMALLSLTFTPFTASTQAAETFKMGVVDPQAVLEKSKAGKKALDGLKEYVSTRQKLLAGDEEDLRNTEKTIKEQLPKLSDTEKKEKETQFRTKVQEYQKRAQEFNQELQGKQKELVDEYMKRISSATKTVAEKGGFALVVDRGSEQTVKIVIYHKDTIDLTDQVIKEFDRVNSK
;
A
#
# COMPACT_ATOMS: atom_id res chain seq x y z
N MET A 1 -78.19 50.31 64.37
CA MET A 1 -79.09 50.05 63.23
C MET A 1 -78.22 49.51 62.08
N HIS A 2 -78.60 48.47 61.51
CA HIS A 2 -78.05 47.43 60.70
C HIS A 2 -76.86 47.76 59.81
N ILE A 3 -75.82 46.96 60.01
CA ILE A 3 -74.66 46.75 59.14
C ILE A 3 -74.95 45.59 58.17
N PRO A 4 -74.67 45.67 56.92
CA PRO A 4 -74.34 44.45 56.21
C PRO A 4 -72.86 44.40 55.72
N VAL A 5 -72.27 43.35 56.09
CA VAL A 5 -70.94 42.91 55.78
C VAL A 5 -70.81 42.57 54.28
N LEU A 6 -70.00 43.30 53.55
CA LEU A 6 -69.66 42.96 52.13
C LEU A 6 -68.46 42.11 52.12
N ARG A 7 -68.66 40.85 51.79
CA ARG A 7 -67.59 39.84 51.54
C ARG A 7 -66.88 40.17 50.24
N THR A 8 -65.66 40.64 50.32
CA THR A 8 -64.75 40.69 49.21
C THR A 8 -64.04 39.37 49.11
N LEU A 9 -64.38 38.57 48.09
CA LEU A 9 -63.61 37.36 47.68
C LEU A 9 -62.41 37.82 46.94
N LEU A 10 -61.22 37.67 47.57
CA LEU A 10 -59.93 37.85 46.96
C LEU A 10 -59.55 36.54 46.17
N ALA A 11 -59.73 36.57 44.87
CA ALA A 11 -59.33 35.48 44.01
C ALA A 11 -57.78 35.50 43.87
N MET A 12 -57.13 34.61 44.59
CA MET A 12 -55.70 34.37 44.50
C MET A 12 -55.47 33.49 43.28
N ALA A 13 -55.07 34.09 42.14
CA ALA A 13 -54.64 33.38 40.96
C ALA A 13 -53.25 32.81 41.25
N LEU A 14 -53.16 31.53 41.56
CA LEU A 14 -51.89 30.76 41.58
C LEU A 14 -51.38 30.62 40.13
N LEU A 15 -50.38 31.44 39.77
CA LEU A 15 -49.59 31.28 38.54
C LEU A 15 -48.67 30.10 38.76
N SER A 16 -49.11 28.87 38.41
CA SER A 16 -48.26 27.69 38.38
C SER A 16 -47.27 27.80 37.22
N LEU A 17 -46.06 28.28 37.55
CA LEU A 17 -44.90 28.26 36.64
C LEU A 17 -44.49 26.81 36.43
N THR A 18 -44.94 26.18 35.33
CA THR A 18 -44.52 24.85 34.94
C THR A 18 -43.06 24.94 34.51
N PHE A 19 -42.17 24.57 35.41
CA PHE A 19 -40.75 24.36 35.14
C PHE A 19 -40.63 23.11 34.30
N THR A 20 -40.66 23.25 32.97
CA THR A 20 -40.30 22.15 32.05
C THR A 20 -38.80 21.94 32.17
N PRO A 21 -38.31 20.75 32.63
CA PRO A 21 -36.90 20.48 32.60
C PRO A 21 -36.46 20.45 31.12
N PHE A 22 -35.66 21.42 30.72
CA PHE A 22 -34.95 21.41 29.45
C PHE A 22 -33.94 20.27 29.53
N THR A 23 -34.34 19.06 29.09
CA THR A 23 -33.39 17.95 28.89
C THR A 23 -32.48 18.37 27.75
N ALA A 24 -31.35 19.01 28.09
CA ALA A 24 -30.25 19.16 27.19
C ALA A 24 -29.83 17.73 26.77
N SER A 25 -30.20 17.34 25.57
CA SER A 25 -29.61 16.15 24.92
C SER A 25 -28.11 16.41 24.87
N THR A 26 -27.35 15.85 25.79
CA THR A 26 -25.93 15.74 25.71
C THR A 26 -25.68 14.81 24.50
N GLN A 27 -25.58 15.42 23.34
CA GLN A 27 -25.03 14.76 22.15
C GLN A 27 -23.61 14.39 22.58
N ALA A 28 -23.42 13.12 22.91
CA ALA A 28 -22.09 12.59 23.20
C ALA A 28 -21.20 12.98 21.99
N ALA A 29 -20.29 13.90 22.21
CA ALA A 29 -19.31 14.25 21.19
C ALA A 29 -18.66 12.92 20.77
N GLU A 30 -18.88 12.51 19.54
CA GLU A 30 -18.20 11.32 18.99
C GLU A 30 -16.72 11.54 19.25
N THR A 31 -16.15 10.68 20.09
CA THR A 31 -14.72 10.76 20.43
C THR A 31 -13.94 10.57 19.13
N PHE A 32 -13.32 11.65 18.64
CA PHE A 32 -12.51 11.62 17.42
C PHE A 32 -11.37 10.64 17.62
N LYS A 33 -11.50 9.46 17.02
CA LYS A 33 -10.56 8.37 17.17
C LYS A 33 -9.64 8.30 15.95
N MET A 34 -8.34 8.42 16.17
CA MET A 34 -7.32 8.34 15.13
C MET A 34 -6.57 7.03 15.22
N GLY A 35 -6.12 6.52 14.08
CA GLY A 35 -5.21 5.39 13.96
C GLY A 35 -4.06 5.70 13.02
N VAL A 36 -3.01 4.89 13.10
CA VAL A 36 -1.91 4.87 12.13
C VAL A 36 -1.76 3.47 11.56
N VAL A 37 -1.26 3.38 10.33
CA VAL A 37 -0.94 2.13 9.65
C VAL A 37 0.39 2.26 8.92
N ASP A 38 1.11 1.15 8.81
CA ASP A 38 2.29 1.00 7.95
C ASP A 38 1.94 0.09 6.76
N PRO A 39 1.60 0.65 5.59
CA PRO A 39 1.24 -0.15 4.43
C PRO A 39 2.38 -1.05 3.94
N GLN A 40 3.63 -0.61 4.08
CA GLN A 40 4.79 -1.42 3.71
C GLN A 40 4.90 -2.65 4.62
N ALA A 41 4.76 -2.47 5.93
CA ALA A 41 4.74 -3.59 6.86
C ALA A 41 3.57 -4.55 6.59
N VAL A 42 2.41 -4.05 6.16
CA VAL A 42 1.30 -4.91 5.74
C VAL A 42 1.70 -5.75 4.52
N LEU A 43 2.31 -5.14 3.49
CA LEU A 43 2.79 -5.86 2.31
C LEU A 43 3.84 -6.92 2.69
N GLU A 44 4.84 -6.54 3.48
CA GLU A 44 5.98 -7.41 3.80
C GLU A 44 5.63 -8.55 4.77
N LYS A 45 4.71 -8.34 5.71
CA LYS A 45 4.41 -9.29 6.78
C LYS A 45 3.20 -10.16 6.50
N SER A 46 2.26 -9.72 5.67
CA SER A 46 1.08 -10.50 5.30
C SER A 46 1.46 -11.73 4.46
N LYS A 47 0.65 -12.77 4.52
CA LYS A 47 0.85 -14.00 3.70
C LYS A 47 0.73 -13.71 2.22
N ALA A 48 -0.30 -12.93 1.84
CA ALA A 48 -0.53 -12.57 0.45
C ALA A 48 0.59 -11.66 -0.09
N GLY A 49 1.05 -10.70 0.69
CA GLY A 49 2.15 -9.81 0.32
C GLY A 49 3.47 -10.56 0.16
N LYS A 50 3.82 -11.45 1.11
CA LYS A 50 5.01 -12.31 1.00
C LYS A 50 4.98 -13.14 -0.28
N LYS A 51 3.84 -13.79 -0.58
CA LYS A 51 3.69 -14.59 -1.82
C LYS A 51 3.93 -13.75 -3.07
N ALA A 52 3.45 -12.52 -3.12
CA ALA A 52 3.65 -11.63 -4.24
C ALA A 52 5.11 -11.17 -4.38
N LEU A 53 5.75 -10.82 -3.25
CA LEU A 53 7.17 -10.45 -3.24
C LEU A 53 8.07 -11.62 -3.63
N ASP A 54 7.75 -12.84 -3.17
CA ASP A 54 8.47 -14.06 -3.56
C ASP A 54 8.31 -14.33 -5.06
N GLY A 55 7.11 -14.17 -5.62
CA GLY A 55 6.88 -14.27 -7.05
C GLY A 55 7.68 -13.26 -7.88
N LEU A 56 7.77 -12.01 -7.42
CA LEU A 56 8.61 -11.00 -8.05
C LEU A 56 10.09 -11.37 -7.98
N LYS A 57 10.56 -11.87 -6.84
CA LYS A 57 11.94 -12.33 -6.64
C LYS A 57 12.29 -13.50 -7.54
N GLU A 58 11.39 -14.46 -7.69
CA GLU A 58 11.55 -15.60 -8.59
C GLU A 58 11.63 -15.16 -10.06
N TYR A 59 10.74 -14.23 -10.46
CA TYR A 59 10.78 -13.61 -11.78
C TYR A 59 12.15 -12.96 -12.05
N VAL A 60 12.65 -12.13 -11.13
CA VAL A 60 13.98 -11.48 -11.25
C VAL A 60 15.08 -12.52 -11.37
N SER A 61 15.10 -13.52 -10.49
CA SER A 61 16.11 -14.59 -10.50
C SER A 61 16.14 -15.34 -11.83
N THR A 62 14.97 -15.68 -12.36
CA THR A 62 14.86 -16.38 -13.65
C THR A 62 15.40 -15.54 -14.80
N ARG A 63 15.04 -14.25 -14.86
CA ARG A 63 15.52 -13.34 -15.91
C ARG A 63 17.02 -13.07 -15.82
N GLN A 64 17.55 -12.94 -14.59
CA GLN A 64 18.99 -12.78 -14.39
C GLN A 64 19.78 -14.00 -14.85
N LYS A 65 19.27 -15.23 -14.61
CA LYS A 65 19.91 -16.45 -15.10
C LYS A 65 19.94 -16.53 -16.62
N LEU A 66 18.85 -16.10 -17.28
CA LEU A 66 18.80 -16.05 -18.74
C LEU A 66 19.83 -15.06 -19.30
N LEU A 67 19.92 -13.85 -18.74
CA LEU A 67 20.91 -12.85 -19.17
C LEU A 67 22.35 -13.31 -18.90
N ALA A 68 22.59 -13.99 -17.78
CA ALA A 68 23.91 -14.57 -17.49
C ALA A 68 24.30 -15.65 -18.50
N GLY A 69 23.35 -16.49 -18.93
CA GLY A 69 23.57 -17.46 -20.01
C GLY A 69 23.89 -16.79 -21.35
N ASP A 70 23.12 -15.76 -21.72
CA ASP A 70 23.39 -14.97 -22.93
C ASP A 70 24.80 -14.31 -22.90
N GLU A 71 25.23 -13.81 -21.74
CA GLU A 71 26.53 -13.20 -21.55
C GLU A 71 27.65 -14.23 -21.70
N GLU A 72 27.47 -15.44 -21.15
CA GLU A 72 28.40 -16.54 -21.31
C GLU A 72 28.52 -16.98 -22.79
N ASP A 73 27.39 -17.09 -23.49
CA ASP A 73 27.37 -17.40 -24.93
C ASP A 73 28.07 -16.33 -25.75
N LEU A 74 27.95 -15.06 -25.42
CA LEU A 74 28.68 -13.97 -26.06
C LEU A 74 30.19 -14.11 -25.85
N ARG A 75 30.64 -14.37 -24.63
CA ARG A 75 32.07 -14.57 -24.31
C ARG A 75 32.65 -15.77 -25.08
N ASN A 76 31.92 -16.88 -25.11
CA ASN A 76 32.33 -18.07 -25.83
C ASN A 76 32.38 -17.84 -27.35
N THR A 77 31.39 -17.10 -27.89
CA THR A 77 31.37 -16.73 -29.31
C THR A 77 32.54 -15.82 -29.65
N GLU A 78 32.84 -14.82 -28.82
CA GLU A 78 33.99 -13.91 -29.01
C GLU A 78 35.30 -14.67 -28.99
N LYS A 79 35.51 -15.58 -28.04
CA LYS A 79 36.69 -16.44 -27.95
C LYS A 79 36.87 -17.29 -29.21
N THR A 80 35.78 -17.96 -29.64
CA THR A 80 35.79 -18.82 -30.83
C THR A 80 36.12 -18.02 -32.08
N ILE A 81 35.57 -16.83 -32.24
CA ILE A 81 35.91 -15.94 -33.37
C ILE A 81 37.38 -15.58 -33.34
N LYS A 82 37.92 -15.14 -32.19
CA LYS A 82 39.35 -14.78 -32.06
C LYS A 82 40.28 -15.93 -32.43
N GLU A 83 39.97 -17.16 -32.04
CA GLU A 83 40.75 -18.36 -32.36
C GLU A 83 40.67 -18.73 -33.84
N GLN A 84 39.56 -18.46 -34.52
CA GLN A 84 39.35 -18.78 -35.93
C GLN A 84 39.83 -17.67 -36.88
N LEU A 85 39.92 -16.42 -36.44
CA LEU A 85 40.28 -15.25 -37.26
C LEU A 85 41.52 -15.47 -38.17
N PRO A 86 42.62 -16.09 -37.68
CA PRO A 86 43.82 -16.30 -38.54
C PRO A 86 43.59 -17.24 -39.72
N LYS A 87 42.53 -18.06 -39.67
CA LYS A 87 42.26 -19.12 -40.67
C LYS A 87 41.11 -18.73 -41.62
N LEU A 88 40.43 -17.61 -41.38
CA LEU A 88 39.26 -17.17 -42.14
C LEU A 88 39.66 -16.22 -43.28
N SER A 89 38.94 -16.31 -44.40
CA SER A 89 38.97 -15.31 -45.45
C SER A 89 38.39 -13.99 -44.98
N ASP A 90 38.66 -12.88 -45.67
CA ASP A 90 38.14 -11.56 -45.29
C ASP A 90 36.60 -11.48 -45.31
N THR A 91 35.96 -12.23 -46.21
CA THR A 91 34.48 -12.34 -46.25
C THR A 91 33.96 -13.04 -45.03
N GLU A 92 34.52 -14.20 -44.65
CA GLU A 92 34.11 -14.96 -43.47
C GLU A 92 34.33 -14.17 -42.16
N LYS A 93 35.46 -13.44 -42.06
CA LYS A 93 35.69 -12.52 -40.93
C LYS A 93 34.57 -11.52 -40.76
N LYS A 94 34.23 -10.85 -41.86
CA LYS A 94 33.15 -9.83 -41.86
C LYS A 94 31.78 -10.41 -41.49
N GLU A 95 31.49 -11.62 -41.95
CA GLU A 95 30.25 -12.32 -41.59
C GLU A 95 30.21 -12.65 -40.09
N LYS A 96 31.32 -13.20 -39.55
CA LYS A 96 31.43 -13.51 -38.10
C LYS A 96 31.32 -12.29 -37.23
N GLU A 97 31.98 -11.20 -37.60
CA GLU A 97 31.85 -9.91 -36.89
C GLU A 97 30.44 -9.38 -36.91
N THR A 98 29.76 -9.49 -38.08
CA THR A 98 28.35 -9.05 -38.20
C THR A 98 27.42 -9.89 -37.30
N GLN A 99 27.57 -11.22 -37.34
CA GLN A 99 26.81 -12.14 -36.48
C GLN A 99 27.05 -11.86 -35.01
N PHE A 100 28.29 -11.63 -34.59
CA PHE A 100 28.60 -11.29 -33.21
C PHE A 100 27.97 -9.95 -32.78
N ARG A 101 28.06 -8.92 -33.62
CA ARG A 101 27.45 -7.63 -33.40
C ARG A 101 25.94 -7.75 -33.21
N THR A 102 25.27 -8.55 -34.04
CA THR A 102 23.84 -8.83 -33.92
C THR A 102 23.50 -9.46 -32.57
N LYS A 103 24.27 -10.48 -32.15
CA LYS A 103 24.08 -11.11 -30.84
C LYS A 103 24.27 -10.14 -29.69
N VAL A 104 25.26 -9.25 -29.75
CA VAL A 104 25.47 -8.19 -28.73
C VAL A 104 24.27 -7.25 -28.68
N GLN A 105 23.74 -6.82 -29.83
CA GLN A 105 22.57 -5.96 -29.90
C GLN A 105 21.32 -6.65 -29.31
N GLU A 106 21.12 -7.92 -29.61
CA GLU A 106 20.01 -8.70 -29.05
C GLU A 106 20.11 -8.85 -27.52
N TYR A 107 21.31 -9.11 -27.00
CA TYR A 107 21.54 -9.14 -25.56
C TYR A 107 21.24 -7.80 -24.90
N GLN A 108 21.75 -6.69 -25.46
CA GLN A 108 21.49 -5.35 -24.94
C GLN A 108 19.99 -5.03 -24.95
N LYS A 109 19.30 -5.41 -26.03
CA LYS A 109 17.83 -5.23 -26.12
C LYS A 109 17.11 -6.03 -25.03
N ARG A 110 17.43 -7.32 -24.85
CA ARG A 110 16.81 -8.16 -23.79
C ARG A 110 17.09 -7.61 -22.40
N ALA A 111 18.31 -7.13 -22.14
CA ALA A 111 18.65 -6.52 -20.85
C ALA A 111 17.85 -5.24 -20.58
N GLN A 112 17.65 -4.41 -21.61
CA GLN A 112 16.82 -3.20 -21.51
C GLN A 112 15.34 -3.54 -21.29
N GLU A 113 14.80 -4.49 -22.05
CA GLU A 113 13.42 -4.97 -21.92
C GLU A 113 13.18 -5.54 -20.52
N PHE A 114 14.11 -6.33 -19.98
CA PHE A 114 14.01 -6.84 -18.62
C PHE A 114 13.91 -5.72 -17.58
N ASN A 115 14.76 -4.69 -17.70
CA ASN A 115 14.71 -3.56 -16.77
C ASN A 115 13.36 -2.81 -16.84
N GLN A 116 12.82 -2.63 -18.03
CA GLN A 116 11.50 -1.99 -18.22
C GLN A 116 10.36 -2.86 -17.65
N GLU A 117 10.39 -4.17 -17.95
CA GLU A 117 9.42 -5.13 -17.41
C GLU A 117 9.47 -5.18 -15.87
N LEU A 118 10.67 -5.17 -15.29
CA LEU A 118 10.84 -5.19 -13.84
C LEU A 118 10.24 -3.94 -13.18
N GLN A 119 10.52 -2.76 -13.72
CA GLN A 119 9.94 -1.51 -13.24
C GLN A 119 8.41 -1.52 -13.35
N GLY A 120 7.88 -2.02 -14.47
CA GLY A 120 6.44 -2.17 -14.69
C GLY A 120 5.81 -3.09 -13.66
N LYS A 121 6.39 -4.28 -13.44
CA LYS A 121 5.89 -5.27 -12.46
C LYS A 121 5.96 -4.76 -11.02
N GLN A 122 7.04 -4.05 -10.66
CA GLN A 122 7.16 -3.44 -9.34
C GLN A 122 6.06 -2.40 -9.11
N LYS A 123 5.84 -1.52 -10.09
CA LYS A 123 4.81 -0.50 -10.02
C LYS A 123 3.41 -1.13 -9.92
N GLU A 124 3.10 -2.10 -10.77
CA GLU A 124 1.82 -2.81 -10.78
C GLU A 124 1.54 -3.48 -9.42
N LEU A 125 2.54 -4.17 -8.88
CA LEU A 125 2.45 -4.82 -7.57
C LEU A 125 2.16 -3.80 -6.47
N VAL A 126 2.91 -2.69 -6.42
CA VAL A 126 2.68 -1.64 -5.42
C VAL A 126 1.28 -1.05 -5.58
N ASP A 127 0.87 -0.66 -6.79
CA ASP A 127 -0.43 -0.04 -7.05
C ASP A 127 -1.60 -0.98 -6.67
N GLU A 128 -1.49 -2.26 -7.00
CA GLU A 128 -2.50 -3.27 -6.67
C GLU A 128 -2.60 -3.50 -5.16
N TYR A 129 -1.46 -3.70 -4.50
CA TYR A 129 -1.44 -3.99 -3.08
C TYR A 129 -1.84 -2.78 -2.24
N MET A 130 -1.45 -1.57 -2.63
CA MET A 130 -1.88 -0.35 -1.94
C MET A 130 -3.40 -0.18 -1.98
N LYS A 131 -4.06 -0.49 -3.10
CA LYS A 131 -5.53 -0.50 -3.18
C LYS A 131 -6.16 -1.51 -2.23
N ARG A 132 -5.63 -2.74 -2.18
CA ARG A 132 -6.11 -3.81 -1.30
C ARG A 132 -5.86 -3.48 0.17
N ILE A 133 -4.70 -2.92 0.52
CA ILE A 133 -4.33 -2.47 1.87
C ILE A 133 -5.26 -1.34 2.31
N SER A 134 -5.51 -0.37 1.45
CA SER A 134 -6.47 0.72 1.71
C SER A 134 -7.87 0.19 2.01
N SER A 135 -8.34 -0.81 1.26
CA SER A 135 -9.64 -1.46 1.50
C SER A 135 -9.67 -2.19 2.85
N ALA A 136 -8.62 -2.94 3.20
CA ALA A 136 -8.51 -3.61 4.49
C ALA A 136 -8.45 -2.60 5.64
N THR A 137 -7.68 -1.51 5.47
CA THR A 137 -7.58 -0.41 6.44
C THR A 137 -8.93 0.25 6.67
N LYS A 138 -9.68 0.53 5.60
CA LYS A 138 -11.06 1.06 5.70
C LYS A 138 -11.94 0.15 6.53
N THR A 139 -11.93 -1.16 6.27
CA THR A 139 -12.74 -2.13 7.01
C THR A 139 -12.37 -2.15 8.50
N VAL A 140 -11.08 -2.10 8.84
CA VAL A 140 -10.60 -2.04 10.23
C VAL A 140 -11.01 -0.73 10.89
N ALA A 141 -10.88 0.38 10.18
CA ALA A 141 -11.25 1.71 10.68
C ALA A 141 -12.75 1.81 11.00
N GLU A 142 -13.60 1.35 10.08
CA GLU A 142 -15.06 1.35 10.26
C GLU A 142 -15.49 0.48 11.45
N LYS A 143 -14.96 -0.76 11.55
CA LYS A 143 -15.24 -1.65 12.67
C LYS A 143 -14.76 -1.10 14.03
N GLY A 144 -13.65 -0.37 14.02
CA GLY A 144 -13.05 0.20 15.22
C GLY A 144 -13.55 1.59 15.58
N GLY A 145 -14.43 2.20 14.77
CA GLY A 145 -14.92 3.57 14.98
C GLY A 145 -13.84 4.63 14.85
N PHE A 146 -12.86 4.42 13.98
CA PHE A 146 -11.81 5.40 13.70
C PHE A 146 -12.30 6.42 12.67
N ALA A 147 -12.19 7.70 13.01
CA ALA A 147 -12.55 8.81 12.13
C ALA A 147 -11.46 9.10 11.09
N LEU A 148 -10.21 8.75 11.40
CA LEU A 148 -9.06 8.96 10.52
C LEU A 148 -8.02 7.88 10.77
N VAL A 149 -7.44 7.34 9.68
CA VAL A 149 -6.24 6.50 9.73
C VAL A 149 -5.19 7.12 8.80
N VAL A 150 -3.99 7.33 9.32
CA VAL A 150 -2.87 7.97 8.62
C VAL A 150 -1.79 6.94 8.34
N ASP A 151 -1.23 7.00 7.14
CA ASP A 151 0.01 6.27 6.82
C ASP A 151 1.16 6.85 7.65
N ARG A 152 1.79 6.03 8.47
CA ARG A 152 2.91 6.49 9.31
C ARG A 152 4.22 6.65 8.54
N GLY A 153 4.25 6.18 7.29
CA GLY A 153 5.48 6.07 6.50
C GLY A 153 6.38 4.93 6.98
N SER A 154 7.44 4.70 6.24
CA SER A 154 8.47 3.69 6.52
C SER A 154 9.86 4.31 6.51
N GLU A 155 10.89 3.51 6.73
CA GLU A 155 12.28 3.98 6.61
C GLU A 155 12.66 4.31 5.16
N GLN A 156 11.95 3.73 4.19
CA GLN A 156 12.16 3.93 2.75
C GLN A 156 11.29 5.06 2.17
N THR A 157 10.32 5.56 2.92
CA THR A 157 9.42 6.64 2.51
C THR A 157 9.53 7.84 3.45
N VAL A 158 8.89 8.95 3.07
CA VAL A 158 8.84 10.12 3.97
C VAL A 158 8.01 9.78 5.19
N LYS A 159 8.62 9.89 6.39
CA LYS A 159 7.89 9.76 7.66
C LYS A 159 6.99 10.97 7.86
N ILE A 160 5.69 10.78 7.64
CA ILE A 160 4.68 11.82 7.88
C ILE A 160 4.35 11.87 9.38
N VAL A 161 4.27 10.71 10.03
CA VAL A 161 4.00 10.60 11.47
C VAL A 161 5.32 10.44 12.22
N ILE A 162 5.71 11.49 12.97
CA ILE A 162 6.96 11.52 13.73
C ILE A 162 6.85 10.70 15.03
N TYR A 163 5.67 10.74 15.67
CA TYR A 163 5.39 10.05 16.92
C TYR A 163 3.94 9.57 16.98
N HIS A 164 3.75 8.38 17.47
CA HIS A 164 2.43 7.83 17.84
C HIS A 164 2.59 6.87 19.02
N LYS A 165 1.52 6.66 19.76
CA LYS A 165 1.45 5.58 20.76
C LYS A 165 1.14 4.26 20.05
N ASP A 166 1.69 3.15 20.53
CA ASP A 166 1.41 1.81 19.99
C ASP A 166 -0.08 1.44 20.03
N THR A 167 -0.82 2.04 20.97
CA THR A 167 -2.26 1.80 21.14
C THR A 167 -3.11 2.28 19.96
N ILE A 168 -2.59 3.16 19.10
CA ILE A 168 -3.27 3.64 17.89
C ILE A 168 -2.69 3.05 16.60
N ASP A 169 -1.69 2.16 16.70
CA ASP A 169 -1.14 1.43 15.55
C ASP A 169 -2.09 0.28 15.18
N LEU A 170 -2.63 0.35 13.97
CA LEU A 170 -3.58 -0.62 13.42
C LEU A 170 -2.92 -1.63 12.48
N THR A 171 -1.61 -1.55 12.28
CA THR A 171 -0.88 -2.35 11.28
C THR A 171 -1.18 -3.85 11.42
N ASP A 172 -1.09 -4.41 12.63
CA ASP A 172 -1.35 -5.83 12.85
C ASP A 172 -2.81 -6.23 12.61
N GLN A 173 -3.75 -5.32 12.90
CA GLN A 173 -5.17 -5.54 12.63
C GLN A 173 -5.44 -5.52 11.12
N VAL A 174 -4.80 -4.59 10.41
CA VAL A 174 -4.88 -4.49 8.95
C VAL A 174 -4.24 -5.71 8.29
N ILE A 175 -3.09 -6.23 8.77
CA ILE A 175 -2.48 -7.47 8.27
C ILE A 175 -3.47 -8.64 8.38
N LYS A 176 -4.11 -8.81 9.53
CA LYS A 176 -5.10 -9.89 9.74
C LYS A 176 -6.29 -9.78 8.79
N GLU A 177 -6.84 -8.58 8.63
CA GLU A 177 -7.97 -8.34 7.73
C GLU A 177 -7.55 -8.51 6.27
N PHE A 178 -6.37 -8.02 5.91
CA PHE A 178 -5.78 -8.18 4.58
C PHE A 178 -5.60 -9.66 4.22
N ASP A 179 -5.03 -10.45 5.13
CA ASP A 179 -4.88 -11.89 4.91
C ASP A 179 -6.23 -12.60 4.83
N ARG A 180 -7.22 -12.20 5.64
CA ARG A 180 -8.57 -12.78 5.61
C ARG A 180 -9.24 -12.63 4.24
N VAL A 181 -9.10 -11.47 3.59
CA VAL A 181 -9.75 -11.21 2.28
C VAL A 181 -8.93 -11.68 1.09
N ASN A 182 -7.61 -11.95 1.27
CA ASN A 182 -6.70 -12.38 0.21
C ASN A 182 -6.19 -13.83 0.37
N SER A 183 -6.81 -14.63 1.24
CA SER A 183 -6.42 -16.03 1.53
C SER A 183 -6.93 -17.06 0.49
N LYS A 184 -7.37 -16.62 -0.69
CA LYS A 184 -7.83 -17.50 -1.76
C LYS A 184 -6.74 -17.82 -2.76
#